data_b1fd969a016e761113b672dc65598a8a
#
_entry.id   b1fd969a016e761113b672dc65598a8a
#
_cell.length_a   1.000
_cell.length_b   1.000
_cell.length_c   1.000
_cell.angle_alpha   90.00
_cell.angle_beta   90.00
_cell.angle_gamma   90.00
#
_symmetry.space_group_name_H-M   'P 1'
#
loop_
_entity.id
_entity.type
_entity.pdbx_description
1 polymer ?
#
loop_
_entity_poly.entity_id
_entity_poly.type
_entity_poly.pdbx_seq_one_letter_code
_entity_poly.pdbx_strand_id
1 'polypeptide(L)'
;MEPRLKTLYSKDIRPALKKELELENINQAPKLDKIIISSGVGKKREDKRYVETVALTLSKITGQAATSRLAKKSIATFKIRKAMGAPVGYLVTLRNNKMYEFADRLISVALPHVRDFHGVSRKSFDAQGNYNLGLKEQTVFPEISFEDAAVLHGLEITFVIKNGSKEGSLKLLEKFGMPFTRLAASDAAKSKGGNK
;
A
#
# COMPACT_ATOMS: atom_id res chain seq x y z
N MET A 1 22.30 3.92 -6.47
CA MET A 1 22.42 2.88 -5.40
C MET A 1 21.27 1.91 -5.51
N GLU A 2 21.48 0.65 -5.16
CA GLU A 2 20.40 -0.33 -5.15
C GLU A 2 19.65 -0.27 -3.81
N PRO A 3 18.31 -0.27 -3.79
CA PRO A 3 17.52 -0.17 -2.55
C PRO A 3 17.82 -1.31 -1.58
N ARG A 4 17.90 -1.01 -0.28
CA ARG A 4 18.18 -1.98 0.79
C ARG A 4 17.23 -3.18 0.74
N LEU A 5 15.92 -2.94 0.66
CA LEU A 5 14.92 -4.02 0.62
C LEU A 5 15.01 -4.88 -0.64
N LYS A 6 15.44 -4.33 -1.79
CA LYS A 6 15.64 -5.11 -3.00
C LYS A 6 16.80 -6.08 -2.86
N THR A 7 17.91 -5.61 -2.29
CA THR A 7 19.08 -6.45 -1.99
C THR A 7 18.73 -7.53 -0.97
N LEU A 8 18.04 -7.17 0.11
CA LEU A 8 17.55 -8.11 1.13
C LEU A 8 16.62 -9.17 0.52
N TYR A 9 15.70 -8.76 -0.36
CA TYR A 9 14.81 -9.69 -1.05
C TYR A 9 15.59 -10.71 -1.88
N SER A 10 16.56 -10.25 -2.67
CA SER A 10 17.30 -11.13 -3.59
C SER A 10 18.23 -12.09 -2.87
N LYS A 11 18.92 -11.64 -1.81
CA LYS A 11 19.92 -12.43 -1.09
C LYS A 11 19.32 -13.38 -0.06
N ASP A 12 18.38 -12.89 0.75
CA ASP A 12 17.93 -13.59 1.95
C ASP A 12 16.47 -14.06 1.87
N ILE A 13 15.55 -13.15 1.49
CA ILE A 13 14.12 -13.43 1.59
C ILE A 13 13.67 -14.46 0.56
N ARG A 14 14.10 -14.32 -0.69
CA ARG A 14 13.69 -15.18 -1.77
C ARG A 14 14.10 -16.65 -1.57
N PRO A 15 15.34 -16.98 -1.16
CA PRO A 15 15.73 -18.36 -0.82
C PRO A 15 14.99 -18.90 0.42
N ALA A 16 14.76 -18.04 1.42
CA ALA A 16 14.02 -18.42 2.62
C ALA A 16 12.55 -18.78 2.30
N LEU A 17 11.88 -17.96 1.49
CA LEU A 17 10.51 -18.22 1.03
C LEU A 17 10.40 -19.51 0.21
N LYS A 18 11.41 -19.82 -0.64
CA LYS A 18 11.45 -21.09 -1.36
C LYS A 18 11.41 -22.29 -0.40
N LYS A 19 12.18 -22.25 0.68
CA LYS A 19 12.23 -23.33 1.68
C LYS A 19 10.96 -23.41 2.50
N GLU A 20 10.43 -22.26 2.97
CA GLU A 20 9.26 -22.20 3.86
C GLU A 20 7.92 -22.51 3.16
N LEU A 21 7.85 -22.30 1.86
CA LEU A 21 6.66 -22.58 1.03
C LEU A 21 6.83 -23.85 0.21
N GLU A 22 7.92 -24.60 0.41
CA GLU A 22 8.25 -25.88 -0.28
C GLU A 22 8.15 -25.77 -1.82
N LEU A 23 8.62 -24.62 -2.38
CA LEU A 23 8.50 -24.36 -3.81
C LEU A 23 9.57 -25.14 -4.60
N GLU A 24 9.17 -25.74 -5.70
CA GLU A 24 10.08 -26.44 -6.61
C GLU A 24 11.08 -25.48 -7.25
N ASN A 25 10.58 -24.33 -7.74
CA ASN A 25 11.40 -23.34 -8.43
C ASN A 25 11.43 -22.01 -7.64
N ILE A 26 12.63 -21.45 -7.52
CA ILE A 26 12.86 -20.15 -6.88
C ILE A 26 12.07 -19.00 -7.56
N ASN A 27 11.73 -19.12 -8.84
CA ASN A 27 10.97 -18.13 -9.58
C ASN A 27 9.48 -18.11 -9.22
N GLN A 28 8.96 -19.15 -8.55
CA GLN A 28 7.61 -19.23 -8.03
C GLN A 28 7.46 -18.44 -6.73
N ALA A 29 8.58 -18.04 -6.10
CA ALA A 29 8.54 -17.28 -4.87
C ALA A 29 7.77 -15.95 -5.04
N PRO A 30 6.90 -15.59 -4.07
CA PRO A 30 6.18 -14.33 -4.09
C PRO A 30 7.15 -13.15 -4.18
N LYS A 31 6.84 -12.16 -5.03
CA LYS A 31 7.63 -10.94 -5.15
C LYS A 31 6.74 -9.73 -5.36
N LEU A 32 7.18 -8.57 -4.89
CA LEU A 32 6.51 -7.30 -5.22
C LEU A 32 6.62 -7.02 -6.73
N ASP A 33 5.48 -6.76 -7.35
CA ASP A 33 5.38 -6.33 -8.77
C ASP A 33 5.29 -4.81 -8.86
N LYS A 34 4.39 -4.22 -8.08
CA LYS A 34 4.16 -2.77 -8.00
C LYS A 34 3.50 -2.40 -6.68
N ILE A 35 3.64 -1.13 -6.30
CA ILE A 35 2.85 -0.51 -5.24
C ILE A 35 1.99 0.58 -5.88
N ILE A 36 0.71 0.56 -5.56
CA ILE A 36 -0.26 1.54 -6.02
C ILE A 36 -0.66 2.39 -4.82
N ILE A 37 -0.46 3.70 -4.93
CA ILE A 37 -0.88 4.66 -3.91
C ILE A 37 -2.01 5.48 -4.51
N SER A 38 -3.17 5.50 -3.85
CA SER A 38 -4.34 6.23 -4.31
C SER A 38 -4.95 7.09 -3.22
N SER A 39 -5.58 8.19 -3.62
CA SER A 39 -6.38 9.03 -2.77
C SER A 39 -7.63 9.49 -3.51
N GLY A 40 -8.79 9.33 -2.88
CA GLY A 40 -10.07 9.75 -3.43
C GLY A 40 -10.40 11.20 -3.07
N VAL A 41 -10.79 12.00 -4.05
CA VAL A 41 -11.23 13.39 -3.85
C VAL A 41 -12.77 13.55 -3.90
N GLY A 42 -13.51 12.46 -4.02
CA GLY A 42 -14.92 12.43 -4.37
C GLY A 42 -15.84 13.36 -3.56
N LYS A 43 -15.65 13.48 -2.25
CA LYS A 43 -16.48 14.34 -1.38
C LYS A 43 -16.19 15.84 -1.53
N LYS A 44 -14.93 16.22 -1.80
CA LYS A 44 -14.44 17.61 -1.87
C LYS A 44 -13.94 17.99 -3.26
N ARG A 45 -14.41 17.30 -4.32
CA ARG A 45 -13.95 17.52 -5.70
C ARG A 45 -14.25 18.93 -6.25
N GLU A 46 -15.23 19.66 -5.67
CA GLU A 46 -15.60 21.01 -6.08
C GLU A 46 -14.58 22.05 -5.58
N ASP A 47 -13.83 21.71 -4.54
CA ASP A 47 -12.75 22.52 -4.02
C ASP A 47 -11.45 22.25 -4.81
N LYS A 48 -11.11 23.16 -5.72
CA LYS A 48 -9.90 23.07 -6.54
C LYS A 48 -8.63 22.99 -5.69
N ARG A 49 -8.57 23.76 -4.60
CA ARG A 49 -7.41 23.76 -3.70
C ARG A 49 -7.20 22.40 -3.05
N TYR A 50 -8.30 21.75 -2.61
CA TYR A 50 -8.23 20.39 -2.08
C TYR A 50 -7.70 19.40 -3.11
N VAL A 51 -8.23 19.46 -4.33
CA VAL A 51 -7.86 18.55 -5.44
C VAL A 51 -6.38 18.72 -5.82
N GLU A 52 -5.89 19.95 -5.91
CA GLU A 52 -4.49 20.26 -6.19
C GLU A 52 -3.57 19.82 -5.06
N THR A 53 -3.95 20.06 -3.81
CA THR A 53 -3.16 19.61 -2.64
C THR A 53 -3.01 18.10 -2.62
N VAL A 54 -4.07 17.33 -2.89
CA VAL A 54 -4.00 15.86 -2.96
C VAL A 54 -3.03 15.39 -4.05
N ALA A 55 -3.04 16.02 -5.23
CA ALA A 55 -2.13 15.68 -6.31
C ALA A 55 -0.66 15.99 -5.94
N LEU A 56 -0.42 17.14 -5.32
CA LEU A 56 0.91 17.58 -4.88
C LEU A 56 1.47 16.70 -3.77
N THR A 57 0.67 16.39 -2.74
CA THR A 57 1.09 15.53 -1.62
C THR A 57 1.42 14.12 -2.07
N LEU A 58 0.61 13.53 -2.96
CA LEU A 58 0.94 12.22 -3.55
C LEU A 58 2.26 12.27 -4.32
N SER A 59 2.51 13.35 -5.07
CA SER A 59 3.75 13.52 -5.83
C SER A 59 4.96 13.69 -4.90
N LYS A 60 4.82 14.43 -3.80
CA LYS A 60 5.88 14.61 -2.77
C LYS A 60 6.21 13.27 -2.09
N ILE A 61 5.20 12.52 -1.62
CA ILE A 61 5.36 11.23 -0.94
C ILE A 61 6.03 10.19 -1.84
N THR A 62 5.64 10.15 -3.12
CA THR A 62 6.08 9.09 -4.04
C THR A 62 7.29 9.43 -4.89
N GLY A 63 7.63 10.72 -5.00
CA GLY A 63 8.65 11.20 -5.93
C GLY A 63 8.28 10.98 -7.40
N GLN A 64 6.97 10.86 -7.71
CA GLN A 64 6.45 10.66 -9.05
C GLN A 64 5.13 11.42 -9.23
N ALA A 65 4.91 12.05 -10.38
CA ALA A 65 3.70 12.79 -10.68
C ALA A 65 2.44 11.91 -10.54
N ALA A 66 1.43 12.43 -9.84
CA ALA A 66 0.16 11.73 -9.65
C ALA A 66 -0.70 11.82 -10.91
N THR A 67 -1.31 10.70 -11.29
CA THR A 67 -2.22 10.61 -12.43
C THR A 67 -3.65 10.79 -11.95
N SER A 68 -4.40 11.72 -12.55
CA SER A 68 -5.83 11.91 -12.26
C SER A 68 -6.67 10.72 -12.76
N ARG A 69 -7.67 10.35 -11.97
CA ARG A 69 -8.66 9.35 -12.34
C ARG A 69 -10.01 10.02 -12.52
N LEU A 70 -10.51 9.98 -13.74
CA LEU A 70 -11.79 10.57 -14.11
C LEU A 70 -12.92 9.58 -13.95
N ALA A 71 -14.14 10.07 -13.73
CA ALA A 71 -15.32 9.25 -13.64
C ALA A 71 -15.60 8.52 -14.97
N LYS A 72 -15.79 7.20 -14.92
CA LYS A 72 -16.13 6.38 -16.08
C LYS A 72 -17.63 6.43 -16.43
N LYS A 73 -18.48 6.62 -15.41
CA LYS A 73 -19.94 6.69 -15.54
C LYS A 73 -20.46 7.93 -14.85
N SER A 74 -21.55 8.49 -15.35
CA SER A 74 -22.29 9.57 -14.67
C SER A 74 -23.19 8.96 -13.60
N ILE A 75 -23.16 9.51 -12.39
CA ILE A 75 -23.99 9.08 -11.25
C ILE A 75 -24.67 10.32 -10.68
N ALA A 76 -25.98 10.43 -10.92
CA ALA A 76 -26.76 11.62 -10.54
C ALA A 76 -26.78 11.86 -9.02
N THR A 77 -26.94 10.81 -8.22
CA THR A 77 -26.94 10.85 -6.75
C THR A 77 -25.71 11.52 -6.15
N PHE A 78 -24.54 11.30 -6.76
CA PHE A 78 -23.28 11.89 -6.32
C PHE A 78 -22.87 13.12 -7.13
N LYS A 79 -23.76 13.65 -7.98
CA LYS A 79 -23.50 14.78 -8.90
C LYS A 79 -22.24 14.58 -9.76
N ILE A 80 -21.89 13.34 -10.07
CA ILE A 80 -20.75 12.98 -10.91
C ILE A 80 -21.20 12.96 -12.36
N ARG A 81 -20.58 13.80 -13.20
CA ARG A 81 -20.83 13.85 -14.64
C ARG A 81 -19.55 13.47 -15.39
N LYS A 82 -19.60 12.42 -16.21
CA LYS A 82 -18.48 11.99 -17.05
C LYS A 82 -18.00 13.13 -17.98
N ALA A 83 -18.93 13.88 -18.54
CA ALA A 83 -18.63 14.97 -19.48
C ALA A 83 -17.85 16.14 -18.86
N MET A 84 -17.89 16.33 -17.54
CA MET A 84 -17.17 17.42 -16.87
C MET A 84 -15.68 17.15 -16.66
N GLY A 85 -15.18 15.92 -16.91
CA GLY A 85 -13.77 15.59 -16.75
C GLY A 85 -13.21 15.79 -15.33
N ALA A 86 -14.10 15.98 -14.33
CA ALA A 86 -13.68 16.22 -12.95
C ALA A 86 -12.99 14.97 -12.37
N PRO A 87 -11.82 15.12 -11.73
CA PRO A 87 -11.13 14.00 -11.13
C PRO A 87 -11.92 13.45 -9.95
N VAL A 88 -12.02 12.12 -9.84
CA VAL A 88 -12.61 11.41 -8.71
C VAL A 88 -11.53 10.99 -7.71
N GLY A 89 -10.29 10.92 -8.16
CA GLY A 89 -9.14 10.56 -7.35
C GLY A 89 -7.85 10.72 -8.10
N TYR A 90 -6.76 10.58 -7.38
CA TYR A 90 -5.40 10.54 -7.90
C TYR A 90 -4.74 9.22 -7.56
N LEU A 91 -3.83 8.79 -8.42
CA LEU A 91 -3.15 7.50 -8.29
C LEU A 91 -1.71 7.62 -8.78
N VAL A 92 -0.81 6.95 -8.04
CA VAL A 92 0.58 6.74 -8.45
C VAL A 92 0.88 5.25 -8.43
N THR A 93 1.59 4.77 -9.44
CA THR A 93 2.07 3.39 -9.49
C THR A 93 3.59 3.37 -9.45
N LEU A 94 4.14 2.81 -8.40
CA LEU A 94 5.58 2.64 -8.21
C LEU A 94 6.02 1.25 -8.63
N ARG A 95 7.18 1.17 -9.31
CA ARG A 95 7.81 -0.07 -9.77
C ARG A 95 9.32 -0.03 -9.52
N ASN A 96 9.95 -1.20 -9.63
CA ASN A 96 11.40 -1.35 -9.53
C ASN A 96 12.00 -0.71 -8.27
N ASN A 97 13.05 0.09 -8.39
CA ASN A 97 13.77 0.67 -7.26
C ASN A 97 12.90 1.60 -6.41
N LYS A 98 12.14 2.50 -7.04
CA LYS A 98 11.23 3.42 -6.34
C LYS A 98 10.19 2.69 -5.48
N MET A 99 9.73 1.52 -5.92
CA MET A 99 8.79 0.68 -5.16
C MET A 99 9.42 0.17 -3.86
N TYR A 100 10.65 -0.35 -3.92
CA TYR A 100 11.35 -0.85 -2.73
C TYR A 100 11.75 0.27 -1.77
N GLU A 101 12.18 1.43 -2.28
CA GLU A 101 12.48 2.61 -1.49
C GLU A 101 11.24 3.12 -0.75
N PHE A 102 10.11 3.20 -1.44
CA PHE A 102 8.84 3.57 -0.82
C PHE A 102 8.40 2.55 0.24
N ALA A 103 8.50 1.26 -0.03
CA ALA A 103 8.17 0.21 0.94
C ALA A 103 9.04 0.31 2.20
N ASP A 104 10.34 0.58 2.05
CA ASP A 104 11.26 0.74 3.18
C ASP A 104 10.90 1.97 4.03
N ARG A 105 10.65 3.12 3.42
CA ARG A 105 10.19 4.33 4.14
C ARG A 105 8.85 4.13 4.82
N LEU A 106 7.90 3.49 4.15
CA LEU A 106 6.59 3.21 4.74
C LEU A 106 6.72 2.36 6.00
N ILE A 107 7.49 1.27 5.94
CA ILE A 107 7.64 0.32 7.04
C ILE A 107 8.48 0.91 8.18
N SER A 108 9.61 1.55 7.85
CA SER A 108 10.60 1.97 8.85
C SER A 108 10.30 3.34 9.44
N VAL A 109 9.60 4.22 8.72
CA VAL A 109 9.38 5.61 9.12
C VAL A 109 7.90 5.94 9.27
N ALA A 110 7.10 5.80 8.21
CA ALA A 110 5.73 6.28 8.21
C ALA A 110 4.80 5.50 9.17
N LEU A 111 4.84 4.16 9.17
CA LEU A 111 3.97 3.37 10.04
C LEU A 111 4.22 3.61 11.54
N PRO A 112 5.47 3.74 12.05
CA PRO A 112 5.71 4.08 13.44
C PRO A 112 5.20 5.48 13.84
N HIS A 113 5.05 6.41 12.89
CA HIS A 113 4.50 7.75 13.15
C HIS A 113 2.97 7.81 13.19
N VAL A 114 2.28 6.72 12.87
CA VAL A 114 0.82 6.65 13.00
C VAL A 114 0.42 6.75 14.47
N ARG A 115 -0.49 7.65 14.81
CA ARG A 115 -1.04 7.77 16.17
C ARG A 115 -1.74 6.48 16.55
N ASP A 116 -1.52 6.05 17.80
CA ASP A 116 -2.11 4.82 18.36
C ASP A 116 -1.90 3.59 17.46
N PHE A 117 -0.67 3.44 16.95
CA PHE A 117 -0.34 2.34 16.06
C PHE A 117 -0.24 1.00 16.81
N HIS A 118 -1.16 0.09 16.49
CA HIS A 118 -1.22 -1.26 17.07
C HIS A 118 -0.83 -2.37 16.06
N GLY A 119 -0.26 -1.99 14.93
CA GLY A 119 0.06 -2.89 13.85
C GLY A 119 -0.98 -2.87 12.71
N VAL A 120 -0.59 -3.38 11.55
CA VAL A 120 -1.44 -3.47 10.38
C VAL A 120 -2.20 -4.79 10.35
N SER A 121 -3.41 -4.78 9.76
CA SER A 121 -4.30 -5.95 9.75
C SER A 121 -3.74 -7.10 8.92
N ARG A 122 -3.76 -8.32 9.46
CA ARG A 122 -3.44 -9.54 8.71
C ARG A 122 -4.57 -9.99 7.77
N LYS A 123 -5.76 -9.40 7.87
CA LYS A 123 -6.94 -9.79 7.09
C LYS A 123 -7.14 -8.98 5.81
N SER A 124 -6.28 -7.98 5.55
CA SER A 124 -6.39 -7.06 4.41
C SER A 124 -5.78 -7.60 3.10
N PHE A 125 -5.68 -8.91 2.98
CA PHE A 125 -5.28 -9.56 1.73
C PHE A 125 -6.51 -9.88 0.87
N ASP A 126 -6.39 -9.65 -0.43
CA ASP A 126 -7.40 -10.06 -1.40
C ASP A 126 -7.28 -11.56 -1.77
N ALA A 127 -8.15 -12.04 -2.67
CA ALA A 127 -8.14 -13.43 -3.13
C ALA A 127 -6.87 -13.78 -3.94
N GLN A 128 -6.20 -12.78 -4.51
CA GLN A 128 -4.99 -12.94 -5.31
C GLN A 128 -3.69 -12.78 -4.49
N GLY A 129 -3.81 -12.54 -3.17
CA GLY A 129 -2.68 -12.32 -2.29
C GLY A 129 -2.11 -10.90 -2.32
N ASN A 130 -2.79 -9.92 -2.92
CA ASN A 130 -2.38 -8.52 -2.80
C ASN A 130 -2.77 -7.98 -1.42
N TYR A 131 -2.01 -7.02 -0.91
CA TYR A 131 -2.25 -6.43 0.41
C TYR A 131 -2.69 -4.98 0.30
N ASN A 132 -3.78 -4.62 0.98
CA ASN A 132 -4.35 -3.27 0.99
C ASN A 132 -4.22 -2.64 2.37
N LEU A 133 -3.66 -1.44 2.42
CA LEU A 133 -3.45 -0.65 3.62
C LEU A 133 -4.11 0.72 3.46
N GLY A 134 -5.05 1.07 4.34
CA GLY A 134 -5.64 2.40 4.44
C GLY A 134 -4.97 3.23 5.52
N LEU A 135 -4.52 4.43 5.19
CA LEU A 135 -4.05 5.45 6.12
C LEU A 135 -5.08 6.58 6.17
N LYS A 136 -5.46 7.00 7.37
CA LYS A 136 -6.46 8.07 7.55
C LYS A 136 -5.92 9.44 7.18
N GLU A 137 -4.62 9.67 7.40
CA GLU A 137 -3.97 10.96 7.25
C GLU A 137 -2.64 10.82 6.51
N GLN A 138 -2.33 11.78 5.64
CA GLN A 138 -1.06 11.84 4.92
C GLN A 138 0.10 12.35 5.79
N THR A 139 -0.18 12.96 6.94
CA THR A 139 0.79 13.60 7.84
C THR A 139 1.78 12.62 8.48
N VAL A 140 1.54 11.33 8.37
CA VAL A 140 2.46 10.28 8.81
C VAL A 140 3.75 10.22 7.98
N PHE A 141 3.76 10.84 6.79
CA PHE A 141 4.93 10.92 5.94
C PHE A 141 5.74 12.18 6.24
N PRO A 142 7.05 12.07 6.52
CA PRO A 142 7.89 13.21 6.87
C PRO A 142 8.10 14.20 5.71
N GLU A 143 7.80 13.79 4.47
CA GLU A 143 7.90 14.64 3.28
C GLU A 143 6.79 15.71 3.21
N ILE A 144 5.76 15.58 4.06
CA ILE A 144 4.63 16.50 4.08
C ILE A 144 4.95 17.70 4.96
N SER A 145 4.91 18.89 4.36
CA SER A 145 5.09 20.16 5.08
C SER A 145 3.85 20.52 5.91
N PHE A 146 4.03 21.43 6.88
CA PHE A 146 2.92 21.92 7.70
C PHE A 146 1.80 22.59 6.86
N GLU A 147 2.16 23.24 5.76
CA GLU A 147 1.20 23.86 4.84
C GLU A 147 0.35 22.82 4.11
N ASP A 148 0.97 21.71 3.68
CA ASP A 148 0.25 20.59 3.05
C ASP A 148 -0.64 19.84 4.05
N ALA A 149 -0.26 19.84 5.33
CA ALA A 149 -1.01 19.22 6.41
C ALA A 149 -2.30 19.96 6.77
N ALA A 150 -2.46 21.23 6.36
CA ALA A 150 -3.69 22.00 6.56
C ALA A 150 -4.90 21.33 5.90
N VAL A 151 -4.70 20.54 4.86
CA VAL A 151 -5.74 19.82 4.11
C VAL A 151 -5.58 18.32 4.30
N LEU A 152 -6.23 17.75 5.32
CA LEU A 152 -6.15 16.32 5.62
C LEU A 152 -6.90 15.47 4.58
N HIS A 153 -6.23 14.42 4.11
CA HIS A 153 -6.83 13.40 3.25
C HIS A 153 -6.25 12.01 3.53
N GLY A 154 -7.07 10.99 3.28
CA GLY A 154 -6.64 9.61 3.43
C GLY A 154 -5.90 9.08 2.20
N LEU A 155 -5.12 8.04 2.42
CA LEU A 155 -4.36 7.32 1.40
C LEU A 155 -4.69 5.83 1.45
N GLU A 156 -4.79 5.22 0.30
CA GLU A 156 -4.84 3.77 0.14
C GLU A 156 -3.55 3.31 -0.54
N ILE A 157 -2.90 2.32 0.04
CA ILE A 157 -1.64 1.74 -0.46
C ILE A 157 -1.89 0.27 -0.73
N THR A 158 -1.79 -0.13 -1.99
CA THR A 158 -1.96 -1.52 -2.42
C THR A 158 -0.61 -2.10 -2.85
N PHE A 159 -0.18 -3.14 -2.16
CA PHE A 159 0.98 -3.94 -2.54
C PHE A 159 0.51 -5.05 -3.49
N VAL A 160 0.87 -4.95 -4.75
CA VAL A 160 0.57 -5.99 -5.75
C VAL A 160 1.72 -6.98 -5.77
N ILE A 161 1.39 -8.25 -5.47
CA ILE A 161 2.37 -9.32 -5.30
C ILE A 161 2.18 -10.33 -6.43
N LYS A 162 3.23 -10.55 -7.20
CA LYS A 162 3.25 -11.58 -8.23
C LYS A 162 3.56 -12.94 -7.60
N ASN A 163 2.88 -14.00 -8.08
CA ASN A 163 2.95 -15.36 -7.55
C ASN A 163 2.53 -15.42 -6.06
N GLY A 164 1.67 -14.48 -5.63
CA GLY A 164 1.19 -14.39 -4.26
C GLY A 164 0.05 -15.38 -3.99
N SER A 165 0.13 -16.07 -2.87
CA SER A 165 -1.01 -16.63 -2.15
C SER A 165 -1.20 -15.81 -0.89
N LYS A 166 -2.34 -15.91 -0.21
CA LYS A 166 -2.53 -15.18 1.07
C LYS A 166 -1.41 -15.47 2.07
N GLU A 167 -1.03 -16.73 2.19
CA GLU A 167 0.04 -17.17 3.10
C GLU A 167 1.42 -16.74 2.63
N GLY A 168 1.75 -16.94 1.35
CA GLY A 168 3.04 -16.57 0.78
C GLY A 168 3.27 -15.06 0.79
N SER A 169 2.22 -14.27 0.52
CA SER A 169 2.28 -12.82 0.57
C SER A 169 2.43 -12.27 2.00
N LEU A 170 1.76 -12.90 2.97
CA LEU A 170 1.93 -12.56 4.38
C LEU A 170 3.38 -12.79 4.82
N LYS A 171 3.94 -13.98 4.54
CA LYS A 171 5.34 -14.30 4.87
C LYS A 171 6.33 -13.36 4.18
N LEU A 172 6.06 -12.96 2.93
CA LEU A 172 6.87 -11.98 2.21
C LEU A 172 6.89 -10.63 2.93
N LEU A 173 5.71 -10.08 3.27
CA LEU A 173 5.62 -8.78 3.93
C LEU A 173 6.16 -8.82 5.38
N GLU A 174 6.00 -9.93 6.10
CA GLU A 174 6.63 -10.13 7.42
C GLU A 174 8.15 -10.08 7.32
N LYS A 175 8.74 -10.73 6.31
CA LYS A 175 10.20 -10.69 6.07
C LYS A 175 10.70 -9.32 5.60
N PHE A 176 9.86 -8.49 5.02
CA PHE A 176 10.16 -7.07 4.78
C PHE A 176 10.10 -6.22 6.06
N GLY A 177 9.63 -6.78 7.18
CA GLY A 177 9.50 -6.07 8.44
C GLY A 177 8.17 -5.35 8.62
N MET A 178 7.13 -5.69 7.85
CA MET A 178 5.79 -5.11 8.02
C MET A 178 5.26 -5.41 9.43
N PRO A 179 4.92 -4.38 10.23
CA PRO A 179 4.48 -4.56 11.62
C PRO A 179 3.02 -5.01 11.69
N PHE A 180 2.76 -6.28 11.48
CA PHE A 180 1.43 -6.86 11.61
C PHE A 180 0.97 -6.92 13.07
N THR A 181 -0.35 -6.75 13.28
CA THR A 181 -0.99 -6.96 14.59
C THR A 181 -0.70 -8.37 15.08
N ARG A 182 -0.32 -8.51 16.35
CA ARG A 182 -0.15 -9.82 16.98
C ARG A 182 -1.48 -10.57 16.98
N LEU A 183 -1.45 -11.86 16.62
CA LEU A 183 -2.62 -12.71 16.74
C LEU A 183 -3.02 -12.77 18.20
N ALA A 184 -4.28 -12.44 18.52
CA ALA A 184 -4.82 -12.76 19.82
C ALA A 184 -4.75 -14.30 20.04
N ALA A 185 -4.48 -14.73 21.26
CA ALA A 185 -4.29 -16.14 21.57
C ALA A 185 -5.45 -17.05 21.10
N SER A 186 -6.66 -16.51 20.98
CA SER A 186 -7.86 -17.17 20.45
C SER A 186 -7.80 -17.47 18.93
N ASP A 187 -7.11 -16.64 18.14
CA ASP A 187 -7.00 -16.85 16.68
C ASP A 187 -5.84 -17.81 16.32
N ALA A 188 -4.82 -17.89 17.19
CA ALA A 188 -3.71 -18.82 17.02
C ALA A 188 -4.14 -20.29 17.19
N ALA A 189 -5.15 -20.56 18.00
CA ALA A 189 -5.69 -21.91 18.22
C ALA A 189 -6.50 -22.42 17.01
N LYS A 190 -7.19 -21.53 16.28
CA LYS A 190 -8.01 -21.89 15.11
C LYS A 190 -7.18 -22.21 13.86
N SER A 191 -5.98 -21.66 13.74
CA SER A 191 -5.10 -21.93 12.59
C SER A 191 -4.39 -23.29 12.66
N LYS A 192 -4.29 -23.90 13.86
CA LYS A 192 -3.69 -25.23 14.04
C LYS A 192 -4.69 -26.39 13.96
N GLY A 193 -6.00 -26.11 13.96
CA GLY A 193 -7.07 -27.14 13.97
C GLY A 193 -7.72 -27.45 12.63
N GLY A 194 -7.24 -26.88 11.53
CA GLY A 194 -7.85 -27.00 10.20
C GLY A 194 -7.25 -28.07 9.27
N ASN A 195 -6.53 -29.05 9.80
CA ASN A 195 -6.00 -30.16 8.98
C ASN A 195 -6.32 -31.49 9.68
N LYS A 196 -7.56 -31.93 9.52
CA LYS A 196 -7.96 -33.34 9.70
C LYS A 196 -8.98 -33.68 8.64
#